data_d09dbb33db4167649f7010f0b087914f
#
_entry.id   d09dbb33db4167649f7010f0b087914f
#
_cell.length_a   1.000
_cell.length_b   1.000
_cell.length_c   1.000
_cell.angle_alpha   90.00
_cell.angle_beta   90.00
_cell.angle_gamma   90.00
#
_symmetry.space_group_name_H-M   'P 1'
#
loop_
_entity.id
_entity.type
_entity.pdbx_description
1 polymer ?
#
loop_
_entity_poly.entity_id
_entity_poly.type
_entity_poly.pdbx_seq_one_letter_code
_entity_poly.pdbx_strand_id
1 'polypeptide(L)'
;TVFYAFANDNSDGSLTSLMSSEKDQLLRAAILQAPYRVHSLPAIRDLEKHYSRDAIRLWIITLSNPGVIYATNPSTIALFLERLISDWSEVTALVRDYTQRSDSLPREVLEIGQKLTSKGADERLTSLADSCEPMSILDAAPALSHYFCWDGGYVRPYLNRLQRLLPPDKVTHCPMYSLSTEAIETLPLFVRGKVAFLPISRQVLPEYLDCDGQIVPRDKLVSGMEVTLVVSDPWGLKRYNTEDLFLVKRLINGVPDLRFLQRVGLSYSFTGEKLTADHARSAIDALLESRPESGEATWITLVPEANPTPHYTLVFATTGHYEPPNDAVSLVDQALCKQNEEYAAKRASGRLGPIEAAVM
;
A
#
# COMPACT_ATOMS: atom_id res chain seq x y z
N THR A 1 -8.07 20.28 -9.27
CA THR A 1 -7.38 18.98 -9.51
C THR A 1 -8.34 17.86 -9.17
N VAL A 2 -8.57 16.97 -10.13
CA VAL A 2 -9.41 15.78 -9.91
C VAL A 2 -8.60 14.76 -9.13
N PHE A 3 -9.25 14.12 -8.16
CA PHE A 3 -8.66 13.14 -7.26
C PHE A 3 -9.33 11.77 -7.48
N TYR A 4 -8.55 10.74 -7.75
CA TYR A 4 -9.04 9.38 -7.89
C TYR A 4 -8.47 8.48 -6.79
N ALA A 5 -9.34 7.84 -6.03
CA ALA A 5 -8.95 6.86 -5.03
C ALA A 5 -9.29 5.44 -5.50
N PHE A 6 -8.35 4.53 -5.33
CA PHE A 6 -8.55 3.10 -5.52
C PHE A 6 -9.34 2.56 -4.32
N ALA A 7 -10.68 2.60 -4.41
CA ALA A 7 -11.53 2.03 -3.38
C ALA A 7 -11.43 0.49 -3.42
N ASN A 8 -11.27 -0.12 -2.26
CA ASN A 8 -11.43 -1.55 -2.08
C ASN A 8 -12.84 -1.80 -1.56
N ASP A 9 -13.62 -2.61 -2.27
CA ASP A 9 -14.96 -3.06 -1.83
C ASP A 9 -14.90 -4.18 -0.80
N ASN A 10 -13.79 -4.31 -0.11
CA ASN A 10 -13.70 -5.32 0.94
C ASN A 10 -14.57 -4.86 2.10
N SER A 11 -15.49 -5.71 2.51
CA SER A 11 -16.32 -5.60 3.71
C SER A 11 -15.48 -5.75 5.00
N ASP A 12 -14.27 -5.18 4.99
CA ASP A 12 -13.31 -5.25 6.09
C ASP A 12 -13.59 -4.25 7.21
N GLY A 13 -14.69 -3.49 7.10
CA GLY A 13 -15.05 -2.45 8.07
C GLY A 13 -14.16 -1.20 8.00
N SER A 14 -13.26 -1.11 7.00
CA SER A 14 -12.41 0.06 6.84
C SER A 14 -13.22 1.32 6.53
N LEU A 15 -12.70 2.47 6.93
CA LEU A 15 -13.32 3.78 6.65
C LEU A 15 -13.53 3.97 5.13
N THR A 16 -12.64 3.43 4.31
CA THR A 16 -12.72 3.46 2.85
C THR A 16 -13.88 2.61 2.33
N SER A 17 -14.13 1.45 2.95
CA SER A 17 -15.27 0.58 2.67
C SER A 17 -16.59 1.24 3.09
N LEU A 18 -16.64 1.85 4.28
CA LEU A 18 -17.80 2.59 4.77
C LEU A 18 -18.13 3.81 3.88
N MET A 19 -17.12 4.56 3.45
CA MET A 19 -17.32 5.70 2.55
C MET A 19 -17.81 5.30 1.15
N SER A 20 -17.54 4.07 0.70
CA SER A 20 -18.06 3.55 -0.57
C SER A 20 -19.50 3.02 -0.46
N SER A 21 -20.00 2.77 0.75
CA SER A 21 -21.34 2.20 1.00
C SER A 21 -22.43 3.23 1.30
N GLU A 22 -22.10 4.50 1.53
CA GLU A 22 -23.11 5.54 1.82
C GLU A 22 -24.01 5.86 0.63
N LYS A 23 -25.30 5.80 0.92
CA LYS A 23 -26.41 5.84 -0.03
C LYS A 23 -26.49 7.09 -0.92
N ASP A 24 -26.62 6.81 -2.19
CA ASP A 24 -27.18 7.48 -3.37
C ASP A 24 -27.36 9.01 -3.46
N GLN A 25 -27.75 9.75 -2.46
CA GLN A 25 -28.06 11.18 -2.61
C GLN A 25 -26.83 12.09 -2.55
N LEU A 26 -25.87 11.77 -1.70
CA LEU A 26 -24.57 12.45 -1.63
C LEU A 26 -23.67 12.05 -2.81
N LEU A 27 -23.87 10.85 -3.36
CA LEU A 27 -23.08 10.32 -4.47
C LEU A 27 -23.26 11.13 -5.76
N ARG A 28 -24.48 11.53 -6.11
CA ARG A 28 -24.75 12.25 -7.36
C ARG A 28 -24.07 13.61 -7.44
N ALA A 29 -24.00 14.33 -6.32
CA ALA A 29 -23.31 15.61 -6.27
C ALA A 29 -21.77 15.45 -6.18
N ALA A 30 -21.29 14.31 -5.68
CA ALA A 30 -19.88 14.05 -5.46
C ALA A 30 -19.18 13.34 -6.65
N ILE A 31 -19.91 12.76 -7.60
CA ILE A 31 -19.35 12.05 -8.76
C ILE A 31 -18.37 12.93 -9.55
N LEU A 32 -18.70 14.19 -9.79
CA LEU A 32 -17.84 15.12 -10.52
C LEU A 32 -16.59 15.55 -9.74
N GLN A 33 -16.64 15.49 -8.39
CA GLN A 33 -15.53 15.89 -7.52
C GLN A 33 -14.68 14.71 -7.05
N ALA A 34 -15.26 13.50 -7.05
CA ALA A 34 -14.60 12.28 -6.58
C ALA A 34 -14.99 11.08 -7.48
N PRO A 35 -14.37 10.98 -8.67
CA PRO A 35 -14.74 9.97 -9.68
C PRO A 35 -14.61 8.52 -9.19
N TYR A 36 -13.80 8.22 -8.18
CA TYR A 36 -13.69 6.87 -7.59
C TYR A 36 -15.03 6.37 -7.02
N ARG A 37 -15.93 7.25 -6.58
CA ARG A 37 -17.26 6.85 -6.04
C ARG A 37 -18.17 6.24 -7.10
N VAL A 38 -17.84 6.41 -8.37
CA VAL A 38 -18.56 5.79 -9.48
C VAL A 38 -18.60 4.27 -9.35
N HIS A 39 -17.58 3.63 -8.77
CA HIS A 39 -17.55 2.19 -8.55
C HIS A 39 -18.70 1.67 -7.68
N SER A 40 -19.28 2.48 -6.80
CA SER A 40 -20.39 2.08 -5.94
C SER A 40 -21.77 2.15 -6.62
N LEU A 41 -21.85 2.71 -7.82
CA LEU A 41 -23.12 2.80 -8.58
C LEU A 41 -23.54 1.41 -9.07
N PRO A 42 -24.83 1.05 -8.96
CA PRO A 42 -25.32 -0.26 -9.38
C PRO A 42 -24.95 -0.62 -10.81
N ALA A 43 -25.13 0.31 -11.77
CA ALA A 43 -24.79 0.08 -13.17
C ALA A 43 -23.30 -0.21 -13.40
N ILE A 44 -22.42 0.36 -12.58
CA ILE A 44 -20.97 0.11 -12.66
C ILE A 44 -20.60 -1.23 -12.01
N ARG A 45 -21.23 -1.59 -10.89
CA ARG A 45 -21.07 -2.92 -10.28
C ARG A 45 -21.52 -4.04 -11.22
N ASP A 46 -22.58 -3.81 -12.00
CA ASP A 46 -23.03 -4.78 -12.99
C ASP A 46 -22.00 -5.00 -14.11
N LEU A 47 -21.18 -3.99 -14.43
CA LEU A 47 -20.08 -4.15 -15.38
C LEU A 47 -18.99 -5.13 -14.88
N GLU A 48 -18.80 -5.29 -13.56
CA GLU A 48 -17.83 -6.25 -13.00
C GLU A 48 -18.17 -7.71 -13.35
N LYS A 49 -19.36 -7.99 -13.90
CA LYS A 49 -19.75 -9.30 -14.44
C LYS A 49 -19.12 -9.58 -15.82
N HIS A 50 -18.70 -8.53 -16.53
CA HIS A 50 -18.23 -8.60 -17.92
C HIS A 50 -16.83 -8.04 -18.13
N TYR A 51 -16.38 -7.15 -17.24
CA TYR A 51 -15.09 -6.46 -17.31
C TYR A 51 -14.34 -6.62 -15.99
N SER A 52 -13.03 -6.68 -16.07
CA SER A 52 -12.21 -6.67 -14.87
C SER A 52 -12.34 -5.31 -14.16
N ARG A 53 -12.13 -5.33 -12.86
CA ARG A 53 -12.12 -4.08 -12.05
C ARG A 53 -11.09 -3.09 -12.57
N ASP A 54 -9.98 -3.55 -13.10
CA ASP A 54 -8.93 -2.71 -13.65
C ASP A 54 -9.32 -2.09 -14.98
N ALA A 55 -10.15 -2.75 -15.79
CA ALA A 55 -10.74 -2.16 -16.97
C ALA A 55 -11.68 -0.98 -16.61
N ILE A 56 -12.49 -1.15 -15.58
CA ILE A 56 -13.37 -0.10 -15.07
C ILE A 56 -12.54 1.07 -14.50
N ARG A 57 -11.46 0.78 -13.75
CA ARG A 57 -10.54 1.78 -13.23
C ARG A 57 -9.89 2.59 -14.34
N LEU A 58 -9.35 1.93 -15.36
CA LEU A 58 -8.72 2.59 -16.50
C LEU A 58 -9.72 3.50 -17.23
N TRP A 59 -10.92 3.01 -17.50
CA TRP A 59 -11.98 3.80 -18.13
C TRP A 59 -12.33 5.06 -17.32
N ILE A 60 -12.53 4.96 -16.00
CA ILE A 60 -12.80 6.11 -15.13
C ILE A 60 -11.63 7.09 -15.11
N ILE A 61 -10.41 6.59 -15.01
CA ILE A 61 -9.18 7.41 -14.99
C ILE A 61 -9.02 8.15 -16.31
N THR A 62 -9.23 7.48 -17.43
CA THR A 62 -9.13 8.09 -18.77
C THR A 62 -10.14 9.20 -18.97
N LEU A 63 -11.39 8.97 -18.58
CA LEU A 63 -12.45 9.98 -18.67
C LEU A 63 -12.16 11.19 -17.78
N SER A 64 -11.83 10.96 -16.53
CA SER A 64 -11.72 11.99 -15.50
C SER A 64 -10.40 12.74 -15.49
N ASN A 65 -9.32 12.17 -16.07
CA ASN A 65 -7.97 12.74 -16.11
C ASN A 65 -7.51 13.27 -14.74
N PRO A 66 -7.39 12.41 -13.73
CA PRO A 66 -7.05 12.86 -12.39
C PRO A 66 -5.60 13.38 -12.32
N GLY A 67 -5.40 14.49 -11.60
CA GLY A 67 -4.07 14.98 -11.26
C GLY A 67 -3.45 14.25 -10.07
N VAL A 68 -4.27 13.51 -9.34
CA VAL A 68 -3.87 12.77 -8.13
C VAL A 68 -4.54 11.40 -8.09
N ILE A 69 -3.76 10.37 -7.84
CA ILE A 69 -4.27 9.04 -7.48
C ILE A 69 -3.91 8.70 -6.04
N TYR A 70 -4.74 7.89 -5.40
CA TYR A 70 -4.64 7.51 -4.00
C TYR A 70 -4.97 6.05 -3.78
N ALA A 71 -4.16 5.38 -3.00
CA ALA A 71 -4.49 4.12 -2.35
C ALA A 71 -3.81 4.06 -0.98
N THR A 72 -4.45 3.45 0.00
CA THR A 72 -3.82 3.26 1.32
C THR A 72 -2.55 2.42 1.16
N ASN A 73 -2.67 1.27 0.51
CA ASN A 73 -1.54 0.38 0.26
C ASN A 73 -0.96 0.62 -1.15
N PRO A 74 0.36 0.85 -1.29
CA PRO A 74 1.00 1.03 -2.58
C PRO A 74 0.85 -0.18 -3.52
N SER A 75 0.65 -1.38 -2.98
CA SER A 75 0.41 -2.59 -3.79
C SER A 75 -0.79 -2.44 -4.73
N THR A 76 -1.84 -1.76 -4.28
CA THR A 76 -3.05 -1.56 -5.10
C THR A 76 -2.76 -0.77 -6.38
N ILE A 77 -1.92 0.26 -6.29
CA ILE A 77 -1.51 1.06 -7.45
C ILE A 77 -0.51 0.25 -8.29
N ALA A 78 0.48 -0.39 -7.63
CA ALA A 78 1.52 -1.14 -8.32
C ALA A 78 0.92 -2.28 -9.17
N LEU A 79 0.08 -3.12 -8.57
CA LEU A 79 -0.57 -4.23 -9.28
C LEU A 79 -1.46 -3.75 -10.44
N PHE A 80 -2.19 -2.65 -10.26
CA PHE A 80 -2.97 -2.05 -11.35
C PHE A 80 -2.06 -1.63 -12.52
N LEU A 81 -0.96 -0.93 -12.24
CA LEU A 81 -0.03 -0.48 -13.28
C LEU A 81 0.69 -1.63 -13.98
N GLU A 82 1.01 -2.70 -13.24
CA GLU A 82 1.60 -3.91 -13.82
C GLU A 82 0.63 -4.63 -14.74
N ARG A 83 -0.65 -4.70 -14.38
CA ARG A 83 -1.68 -5.27 -15.25
C ARG A 83 -1.94 -4.44 -16.50
N LEU A 84 -1.71 -3.13 -16.49
CA LEU A 84 -1.69 -2.35 -17.72
C LEU A 84 -0.63 -2.86 -18.71
N ILE A 85 0.45 -3.44 -18.21
CA ILE A 85 1.54 -3.97 -19.04
C ILE A 85 1.28 -5.43 -19.43
N SER A 86 0.89 -6.29 -18.48
CA SER A 86 0.73 -7.73 -18.71
C SER A 86 -0.58 -8.12 -19.40
N ASP A 87 -1.66 -7.39 -19.11
CA ASP A 87 -3.03 -7.76 -19.49
C ASP A 87 -3.72 -6.66 -20.31
N TRP A 88 -2.96 -5.94 -21.16
CA TRP A 88 -3.41 -4.77 -21.89
C TRP A 88 -4.76 -4.96 -22.59
N SER A 89 -4.93 -6.08 -23.29
CA SER A 89 -6.16 -6.38 -24.02
C SER A 89 -7.39 -6.47 -23.09
N GLU A 90 -7.24 -7.07 -21.92
CA GLU A 90 -8.31 -7.18 -20.93
C GLU A 90 -8.62 -5.81 -20.29
N VAL A 91 -7.57 -5.11 -19.86
CA VAL A 91 -7.75 -3.84 -19.12
C VAL A 91 -8.30 -2.73 -20.02
N THR A 92 -8.07 -2.77 -21.32
CA THR A 92 -8.65 -1.82 -22.28
C THR A 92 -10.01 -2.22 -22.86
N ALA A 93 -10.55 -3.40 -22.51
CA ALA A 93 -11.79 -3.91 -23.10
C ALA A 93 -12.97 -2.91 -22.95
N LEU A 94 -13.19 -2.39 -21.73
CA LEU A 94 -14.28 -1.41 -21.52
C LEU A 94 -14.02 -0.08 -22.26
N VAL A 95 -12.77 0.36 -22.37
CA VAL A 95 -12.41 1.57 -23.13
C VAL A 95 -12.76 1.40 -24.60
N ARG A 96 -12.45 0.24 -25.19
CA ARG A 96 -12.79 -0.09 -26.58
C ARG A 96 -14.29 -0.08 -26.81
N ASP A 97 -15.05 -0.82 -25.99
CA ASP A 97 -16.50 -0.93 -26.13
C ASP A 97 -17.19 0.43 -25.94
N TYR A 98 -16.71 1.24 -24.99
CA TYR A 98 -17.22 2.59 -24.75
C TYR A 98 -16.93 3.53 -25.94
N THR A 99 -15.72 3.47 -26.52
CA THR A 99 -15.32 4.29 -27.67
C THR A 99 -16.13 3.93 -28.91
N GLN A 100 -16.35 2.64 -29.12
CA GLN A 100 -17.16 2.13 -30.25
C GLN A 100 -18.67 2.31 -30.06
N ARG A 101 -19.10 2.84 -28.90
CA ARG A 101 -20.52 2.95 -28.50
C ARG A 101 -21.26 1.63 -28.67
N SER A 102 -20.61 0.55 -28.20
CA SER A 102 -21.17 -0.80 -28.30
C SER A 102 -22.58 -0.89 -27.73
N ASP A 103 -23.50 -1.53 -28.44
CA ASP A 103 -24.87 -1.79 -27.98
C ASP A 103 -24.90 -2.66 -26.70
N SER A 104 -23.77 -3.27 -26.33
CA SER A 104 -23.63 -4.05 -25.11
C SER A 104 -23.60 -3.20 -23.85
N LEU A 105 -23.31 -1.89 -23.95
CA LEU A 105 -23.21 -1.01 -22.79
C LEU A 105 -24.56 -0.42 -22.39
N PRO A 106 -24.96 -0.57 -21.10
CA PRO A 106 -26.18 0.03 -20.59
C PRO A 106 -26.19 1.56 -20.77
N ARG A 107 -27.33 2.12 -21.09
CA ARG A 107 -27.53 3.59 -21.28
C ARG A 107 -27.04 4.38 -20.04
N GLU A 108 -27.28 3.85 -18.84
CA GLU A 108 -26.84 4.49 -17.58
C GLU A 108 -25.31 4.61 -17.51
N VAL A 109 -24.55 3.61 -18.00
CA VAL A 109 -23.09 3.65 -18.08
C VAL A 109 -22.61 4.75 -19.03
N LEU A 110 -23.27 4.89 -20.18
CA LEU A 110 -22.97 5.97 -21.13
C LEU A 110 -23.23 7.35 -20.53
N GLU A 111 -24.34 7.52 -19.80
CA GLU A 111 -24.65 8.77 -19.10
C GLU A 111 -23.65 9.10 -17.97
N ILE A 112 -23.20 8.07 -17.23
CA ILE A 112 -22.13 8.22 -16.22
C ILE A 112 -20.82 8.65 -16.90
N GLY A 113 -20.44 7.99 -17.98
CA GLY A 113 -19.24 8.32 -18.75
C GLY A 113 -19.26 9.76 -19.24
N GLN A 114 -20.37 10.24 -19.81
CA GLN A 114 -20.53 11.62 -20.22
C GLN A 114 -20.34 12.63 -19.08
N LYS A 115 -20.82 12.32 -17.87
CA LYS A 115 -20.63 13.17 -16.68
C LYS A 115 -19.18 13.19 -16.18
N LEU A 116 -18.43 12.14 -16.42
CA LEU A 116 -17.01 12.04 -16.02
C LEU A 116 -16.07 12.68 -17.05
N THR A 117 -16.53 12.89 -18.28
CA THR A 117 -15.71 13.31 -19.40
C THR A 117 -15.00 14.64 -19.13
N SER A 118 -13.67 14.60 -19.07
CA SER A 118 -12.81 15.77 -19.00
C SER A 118 -12.37 16.21 -20.40
N LYS A 119 -11.79 17.40 -20.51
CA LYS A 119 -11.23 17.91 -21.78
C LYS A 119 -10.20 16.92 -22.35
N GLY A 120 -10.32 16.59 -23.63
CA GLY A 120 -9.43 15.67 -24.35
C GLY A 120 -9.65 14.19 -23.99
N ALA A 121 -10.80 13.84 -23.39
CA ALA A 121 -11.11 12.45 -23.04
C ALA A 121 -11.31 11.58 -24.28
N ASP A 122 -11.97 12.11 -25.30
CA ASP A 122 -12.24 11.34 -26.53
C ASP A 122 -10.97 10.93 -27.25
N GLU A 123 -9.99 11.85 -27.34
CA GLU A 123 -8.69 11.56 -27.93
C GLU A 123 -7.91 10.50 -27.15
N ARG A 124 -7.94 10.57 -25.80
CA ARG A 124 -7.29 9.57 -24.95
C ARG A 124 -7.98 8.19 -25.07
N LEU A 125 -9.30 8.16 -25.02
CA LEU A 125 -10.08 6.92 -25.19
C LEU A 125 -9.78 6.27 -26.54
N THR A 126 -9.79 7.03 -27.62
CA THR A 126 -9.46 6.54 -28.95
C THR A 126 -8.04 6.01 -29.03
N SER A 127 -7.07 6.76 -28.50
CA SER A 127 -5.67 6.34 -28.48
C SER A 127 -5.46 5.03 -27.74
N LEU A 128 -6.12 4.85 -26.56
CA LEU A 128 -6.02 3.61 -25.78
C LEU A 128 -6.76 2.45 -26.45
N ALA A 129 -7.93 2.72 -27.09
CA ALA A 129 -8.71 1.69 -27.77
C ALA A 129 -8.01 1.13 -29.00
N ASP A 130 -7.31 1.98 -29.74
CA ASP A 130 -6.63 1.62 -31.00
C ASP A 130 -5.25 1.00 -30.77
N SER A 131 -4.65 1.17 -29.57
CA SER A 131 -3.32 0.63 -29.27
C SER A 131 -3.35 -0.88 -29.06
N CYS A 132 -2.51 -1.57 -29.80
CA CYS A 132 -2.24 -3.00 -29.62
C CYS A 132 -1.14 -3.26 -28.56
N GLU A 133 -0.37 -2.23 -28.21
CA GLU A 133 0.73 -2.30 -27.25
C GLU A 133 0.38 -1.57 -25.95
N PRO A 134 0.92 -2.03 -24.80
CA PRO A 134 0.71 -1.37 -23.54
C PRO A 134 1.15 0.10 -23.55
N MET A 135 0.26 0.99 -23.09
CA MET A 135 0.54 2.42 -22.94
C MET A 135 0.72 2.76 -21.46
N SER A 136 1.40 3.87 -21.20
CA SER A 136 1.58 4.37 -19.84
C SER A 136 0.28 4.89 -19.26
N ILE A 137 0.12 4.81 -17.94
CA ILE A 137 -0.99 5.48 -17.25
C ILE A 137 -0.99 7.00 -17.51
N LEU A 138 0.16 7.59 -17.84
CA LEU A 138 0.26 9.01 -18.18
C LEU A 138 -0.36 9.34 -19.55
N ASP A 139 -0.51 8.35 -20.42
CA ASP A 139 -1.25 8.53 -21.67
C ASP A 139 -2.77 8.54 -21.41
N ALA A 140 -3.22 7.75 -20.43
CA ALA A 140 -4.62 7.76 -19.98
C ALA A 140 -4.96 8.99 -19.13
N ALA A 141 -4.03 9.46 -18.32
CA ALA A 141 -4.19 10.60 -17.42
C ALA A 141 -2.98 11.54 -17.44
N PRO A 142 -2.82 12.37 -18.49
CA PRO A 142 -1.68 13.29 -18.60
C PRO A 142 -1.63 14.38 -17.53
N ALA A 143 -2.73 14.62 -16.79
CA ALA A 143 -2.75 15.52 -15.64
C ALA A 143 -2.15 14.89 -14.37
N LEU A 144 -1.86 13.58 -14.38
CA LEU A 144 -1.36 12.87 -13.21
C LEU A 144 0.03 13.38 -12.83
N SER A 145 0.13 13.96 -11.64
CA SER A 145 1.34 14.56 -11.11
C SER A 145 1.72 14.05 -9.72
N HIS A 146 0.77 13.44 -8.99
CA HIS A 146 1.00 12.97 -7.64
C HIS A 146 0.30 11.63 -7.38
N TYR A 147 0.91 10.80 -6.55
CA TYR A 147 0.23 9.65 -5.94
C TYR A 147 0.45 9.63 -4.44
N PHE A 148 -0.59 9.22 -3.73
CA PHE A 148 -0.61 9.12 -2.27
C PHE A 148 -0.74 7.66 -1.87
N CYS A 149 0.15 7.18 -1.01
CA CYS A 149 0.08 5.88 -0.37
C CYS A 149 0.98 5.83 0.86
N TRP A 150 0.85 4.80 1.66
CA TRP A 150 1.78 4.52 2.75
C TRP A 150 3.21 4.37 2.26
N ASP A 151 4.17 4.74 3.11
CA ASP A 151 5.61 4.54 2.88
C ASP A 151 6.32 3.85 4.05
N GLY A 152 5.59 3.44 5.08
CA GLY A 152 6.11 2.81 6.28
C GLY A 152 5.95 1.30 6.35
N GLY A 153 6.74 0.66 7.20
CA GLY A 153 6.63 -0.76 7.47
C GLY A 153 6.92 -1.66 6.26
N TYR A 154 6.09 -2.68 6.08
CA TYR A 154 6.25 -3.75 5.08
C TYR A 154 5.92 -3.38 3.64
N VAL A 155 5.51 -2.14 3.33
CA VAL A 155 5.06 -1.75 1.98
C VAL A 155 6.20 -1.32 1.05
N ARG A 156 7.43 -1.21 1.55
CA ARG A 156 8.60 -0.72 0.81
C ARG A 156 8.86 -1.43 -0.53
N PRO A 157 8.73 -2.76 -0.66
CA PRO A 157 8.90 -3.44 -1.94
C PRO A 157 7.97 -2.89 -3.03
N TYR A 158 6.71 -2.60 -2.68
CA TYR A 158 5.76 -2.02 -3.62
C TYR A 158 6.07 -0.56 -3.98
N LEU A 159 6.63 0.20 -3.05
CA LEU A 159 7.09 1.57 -3.35
C LEU A 159 8.23 1.56 -4.38
N ASN A 160 9.17 0.63 -4.26
CA ASN A 160 10.25 0.46 -5.22
C ASN A 160 9.70 0.08 -6.62
N ARG A 161 8.66 -0.77 -6.67
CA ARG A 161 7.95 -1.10 -7.93
C ARG A 161 7.26 0.13 -8.52
N LEU A 162 6.54 0.90 -7.70
CA LEU A 162 5.88 2.15 -8.14
C LEU A 162 6.86 3.16 -8.71
N GLN A 163 8.04 3.34 -8.13
CA GLN A 163 9.06 4.26 -8.63
C GLN A 163 9.58 3.89 -10.02
N ARG A 164 9.54 2.60 -10.38
CA ARG A 164 9.86 2.14 -11.73
C ARG A 164 8.74 2.40 -12.73
N LEU A 165 7.49 2.24 -12.28
CA LEU A 165 6.29 2.39 -13.11
C LEU A 165 5.83 3.86 -13.25
N LEU A 166 6.09 4.67 -12.23
CA LEU A 166 5.79 6.09 -12.16
C LEU A 166 7.10 6.88 -11.94
N PRO A 167 7.74 7.36 -13.01
CA PRO A 167 9.02 8.06 -12.91
C PRO A 167 8.94 9.25 -11.96
N PRO A 168 9.85 9.39 -10.97
CA PRO A 168 9.80 10.43 -9.94
C PRO A 168 9.93 11.86 -10.46
N ASP A 169 10.47 12.03 -11.66
CA ASP A 169 10.55 13.32 -12.36
C ASP A 169 9.21 13.77 -12.97
N LYS A 170 8.25 12.83 -13.14
CA LYS A 170 6.93 13.09 -13.68
C LYS A 170 5.83 13.03 -12.64
N VAL A 171 5.90 12.04 -11.73
CA VAL A 171 4.85 11.81 -10.72
C VAL A 171 5.46 11.73 -9.32
N THR A 172 5.09 12.68 -8.48
CA THR A 172 5.63 12.80 -7.12
C THR A 172 4.90 11.88 -6.15
N HIS A 173 5.65 11.08 -5.38
CA HIS A 173 5.12 10.36 -4.23
C HIS A 173 4.83 11.32 -3.08
N CYS A 174 3.61 11.28 -2.57
CA CYS A 174 3.20 11.96 -1.35
C CYS A 174 2.91 10.91 -0.28
N PRO A 175 3.81 10.71 0.67
CA PRO A 175 3.61 9.72 1.72
C PRO A 175 2.40 10.10 2.58
N MET A 176 1.61 9.09 2.91
CA MET A 176 0.43 9.29 3.75
C MET A 176 0.79 9.30 5.23
N TYR A 177 -0.14 9.84 6.01
CA TYR A 177 -0.12 9.77 7.46
C TYR A 177 -0.42 8.34 7.96
N SER A 178 0.00 8.03 9.17
CA SER A 178 -0.44 6.83 9.85
C SER A 178 -1.89 7.02 10.31
N LEU A 179 -2.71 6.06 9.94
CA LEU A 179 -4.15 6.03 10.22
C LEU A 179 -4.52 4.59 10.56
N SER A 180 -4.97 4.37 11.76
CA SER A 180 -5.71 3.17 12.13
C SER A 180 -7.21 3.41 12.00
N THR A 181 -8.02 2.36 12.17
CA THR A 181 -9.48 2.52 12.20
C THR A 181 -9.91 3.37 13.39
N GLU A 182 -9.15 3.31 14.46
CA GLU A 182 -9.42 3.95 15.75
C GLU A 182 -9.03 5.43 15.78
N ALA A 183 -7.92 5.78 15.13
CA ALA A 183 -7.37 7.13 15.24
C ALA A 183 -6.52 7.59 14.06
N ILE A 184 -6.46 8.89 13.86
CA ILE A 184 -5.43 9.55 13.06
C ILE A 184 -4.21 9.76 13.96
N GLU A 185 -3.23 8.90 13.84
CA GLU A 185 -2.05 8.90 14.72
C GLU A 185 -1.08 10.00 14.36
N THR A 186 -0.81 10.20 13.07
CA THR A 186 0.09 11.24 12.59
C THR A 186 -0.46 11.93 11.33
N LEU A 187 -0.03 13.16 11.10
CA LEU A 187 -0.29 13.88 9.85
C LEU A 187 1.03 14.23 9.17
N PRO A 188 1.11 14.10 7.82
CA PRO A 188 2.30 14.50 7.08
C PRO A 188 2.37 16.03 6.97
N LEU A 189 3.53 16.58 7.30
CA LEU A 189 3.84 17.99 7.12
C LEU A 189 5.17 18.16 6.40
N PHE A 190 5.24 19.14 5.51
CA PHE A 190 6.50 19.55 4.90
C PHE A 190 7.25 20.48 5.85
N VAL A 191 8.38 19.99 6.38
CA VAL A 191 9.23 20.73 7.28
C VAL A 191 10.65 20.79 6.71
N ARG A 192 11.10 21.97 6.32
CA ARG A 192 12.44 22.19 5.72
C ARG A 192 12.73 21.27 4.54
N GLY A 193 11.77 21.14 3.61
CA GLY A 193 11.91 20.34 2.40
C GLY A 193 11.81 18.82 2.58
N LYS A 194 11.47 18.34 3.80
CA LYS A 194 11.27 16.92 4.10
C LYS A 194 9.90 16.70 4.70
N VAL A 195 9.28 15.56 4.38
CA VAL A 195 8.05 15.14 5.04
C VAL A 195 8.38 14.70 6.47
N ALA A 196 7.57 15.16 7.43
CA ALA A 196 7.55 14.73 8.81
C ALA A 196 6.15 14.24 9.15
N PHE A 197 6.04 13.20 9.94
CA PHE A 197 4.77 12.65 10.41
C PHE A 197 4.57 13.03 11.89
N LEU A 198 3.71 14.01 12.13
CA LEU A 198 3.53 14.60 13.45
C LEU A 198 2.19 14.19 14.07
N PRO A 199 2.17 13.77 15.35
CA PRO A 199 0.95 13.48 16.10
C PRO A 199 0.27 14.78 16.55
N ILE A 200 -0.31 15.52 15.61
CA ILE A 200 -0.87 16.86 15.81
C ILE A 200 -2.38 16.92 15.56
N SER A 201 -3.07 15.77 15.54
CA SER A 201 -4.53 15.77 15.48
C SER A 201 -5.11 16.52 16.69
N ARG A 202 -6.04 17.44 16.43
CA ARG A 202 -6.74 18.16 17.52
C ARG A 202 -7.76 17.28 18.26
N GLN A 203 -8.06 16.12 17.71
CA GLN A 203 -9.10 15.21 18.18
C GLN A 203 -8.53 13.99 18.90
N VAL A 204 -7.20 13.85 18.90
CA VAL A 204 -6.52 12.71 19.52
C VAL A 204 -5.45 13.23 20.47
N LEU A 205 -5.51 12.77 21.72
CA LEU A 205 -4.45 12.99 22.70
C LEU A 205 -3.52 11.78 22.70
N PRO A 206 -2.29 11.89 22.17
CA PRO A 206 -1.32 10.81 22.20
C PRO A 206 -0.54 10.79 23.50
N GLU A 207 -0.36 9.60 24.07
CA GLU A 207 0.64 9.25 25.06
C GLU A 207 1.62 8.26 24.45
N TYR A 208 2.82 8.14 24.98
CA TYR A 208 3.88 7.30 24.42
C TYR A 208 4.30 6.26 25.44
N LEU A 209 4.34 4.99 25.04
CA LEU A 209 4.90 3.90 25.84
C LEU A 209 6.25 3.49 25.27
N ASP A 210 7.22 3.27 26.16
CA ASP A 210 8.49 2.65 25.80
C ASP A 210 8.37 1.12 25.68
N CYS A 211 9.52 0.45 25.43
CA CYS A 211 9.59 -1.00 25.31
C CYS A 211 9.22 -1.75 26.61
N ASP A 212 9.30 -1.10 27.76
CA ASP A 212 8.92 -1.65 29.06
C ASP A 212 7.44 -1.37 29.41
N GLY A 213 6.70 -0.73 28.50
CA GLY A 213 5.31 -0.34 28.70
C GLY A 213 5.12 0.83 29.65
N GLN A 214 6.18 1.61 29.91
CA GLN A 214 6.09 2.79 30.77
C GLN A 214 5.76 4.02 29.93
N ILE A 215 4.95 4.92 30.52
CA ILE A 215 4.64 6.19 29.87
C ILE A 215 5.85 7.10 29.84
N VAL A 216 6.24 7.51 28.64
CA VAL A 216 7.29 8.50 28.41
C VAL A 216 6.65 9.87 28.19
N PRO A 217 6.92 10.86 29.05
CA PRO A 217 6.49 12.23 28.81
C PRO A 217 7.07 12.77 27.48
N ARG A 218 6.28 13.56 26.75
CA ARG A 218 6.69 14.08 25.43
C ARG A 218 8.03 14.82 25.45
N ASP A 219 8.34 15.53 26.53
CA ASP A 219 9.59 16.28 26.72
C ASP A 219 10.79 15.37 27.00
N LYS A 220 10.57 14.08 27.24
CA LYS A 220 11.61 13.05 27.45
C LYS A 220 11.86 12.19 26.21
N LEU A 221 11.07 12.38 25.16
CA LEU A 221 11.32 11.67 23.90
C LEU A 221 12.63 12.16 23.27
N VAL A 222 13.38 11.23 22.72
CA VAL A 222 14.65 11.50 22.03
C VAL A 222 14.69 10.80 20.68
N SER A 223 15.46 11.33 19.75
CA SER A 223 15.66 10.71 18.45
C SER A 223 16.28 9.31 18.61
N GLY A 224 15.74 8.33 17.88
CA GLY A 224 16.13 6.92 17.96
C GLY A 224 15.31 6.10 18.97
N MET A 225 14.47 6.73 19.80
CA MET A 225 13.60 6.01 20.71
C MET A 225 12.46 5.35 19.95
N GLU A 226 12.15 4.11 20.31
CA GLU A 226 10.94 3.40 19.85
C GLU A 226 9.84 3.57 20.89
N VAL A 227 8.63 3.87 20.41
CA VAL A 227 7.46 4.10 21.25
C VAL A 227 6.21 3.53 20.63
N THR A 228 5.31 3.03 21.47
CA THR A 228 3.94 2.69 21.07
C THR A 228 3.01 3.83 21.46
N LEU A 229 2.01 4.10 20.62
CA LEU A 229 1.02 5.13 20.90
C LEU A 229 -0.14 4.58 21.75
N VAL A 230 -0.49 5.33 22.77
CA VAL A 230 -1.76 5.22 23.48
C VAL A 230 -2.57 6.46 23.18
N VAL A 231 -3.81 6.27 22.73
CA VAL A 231 -4.64 7.37 22.26
C VAL A 231 -5.91 7.53 23.08
N SER A 232 -6.30 8.78 23.27
CA SER A 232 -7.60 9.13 23.84
C SER A 232 -8.29 10.12 22.91
N ASP A 233 -9.61 10.01 22.75
CA ASP A 233 -10.42 10.88 21.92
C ASP A 233 -11.72 11.33 22.63
N PRO A 234 -12.44 12.32 22.10
CA PRO A 234 -13.71 12.76 22.67
C PRO A 234 -14.89 11.82 22.39
N TRP A 235 -14.73 10.80 21.56
CA TRP A 235 -15.82 9.90 21.14
C TRP A 235 -15.86 8.59 21.92
N GLY A 236 -14.89 8.31 22.77
CA GLY A 236 -14.97 7.16 23.67
C GLY A 236 -13.69 6.37 23.86
N LEU A 237 -12.67 6.58 23.09
CA LEU A 237 -11.37 5.97 23.34
C LEU A 237 -10.73 6.63 24.57
N LYS A 238 -10.43 5.80 25.57
CA LYS A 238 -9.77 6.23 26.80
C LYS A 238 -8.52 5.41 27.00
N ARG A 239 -7.36 6.02 26.71
CA ARG A 239 -6.05 5.38 26.84
C ARG A 239 -5.98 4.04 26.09
N TYR A 240 -6.49 4.03 24.87
CA TYR A 240 -6.44 2.87 23.99
C TYR A 240 -5.01 2.68 23.49
N ASN A 241 -4.41 1.52 23.78
CA ASN A 241 -3.12 1.15 23.23
C ASN A 241 -3.31 0.70 21.79
N THR A 242 -2.75 1.42 20.83
CA THR A 242 -2.86 1.08 19.41
C THR A 242 -2.04 -0.15 19.03
N GLU A 243 -1.05 -0.51 19.85
CA GLU A 243 -0.03 -1.51 19.55
C GLU A 243 0.81 -1.19 18.30
N ASP A 244 0.71 0.02 17.78
CA ASP A 244 1.51 0.47 16.65
C ASP A 244 2.82 1.09 17.14
N LEU A 245 3.94 0.46 16.74
CA LEU A 245 5.30 0.84 17.12
C LEU A 245 5.83 1.89 16.16
N PHE A 246 6.36 2.97 16.71
CA PHE A 246 6.94 4.09 15.98
C PHE A 246 8.37 4.36 16.42
N LEU A 247 9.23 4.71 15.47
CA LEU A 247 10.53 5.30 15.71
C LEU A 247 10.39 6.82 15.80
N VAL A 248 10.87 7.43 16.88
CA VAL A 248 11.08 8.88 16.99
C VAL A 248 12.28 9.25 16.12
N LYS A 249 12.02 9.72 14.91
CA LYS A 249 13.06 10.05 13.93
C LYS A 249 13.85 11.30 14.31
N ARG A 250 13.14 12.30 14.84
CA ARG A 250 13.66 13.58 15.32
C ARG A 250 12.57 14.33 16.10
N LEU A 251 12.94 15.41 16.74
CA LEU A 251 11.99 16.33 17.35
C LEU A 251 11.92 17.63 16.53
N ILE A 252 10.72 18.12 16.28
CA ILE A 252 10.44 19.37 15.58
C ILE A 252 9.67 20.27 16.53
N ASN A 253 10.35 21.28 17.09
CA ASN A 253 9.79 22.16 18.13
C ASN A 253 9.15 21.38 19.30
N GLY A 254 9.83 20.31 19.75
CA GLY A 254 9.35 19.46 20.84
C GLY A 254 8.21 18.49 20.46
N VAL A 255 7.84 18.39 19.16
CA VAL A 255 6.88 17.41 18.64
C VAL A 255 7.66 16.29 17.94
N PRO A 256 7.40 15.00 18.27
CA PRO A 256 8.12 13.89 17.64
C PRO A 256 7.67 13.71 16.17
N ASP A 257 8.65 13.56 15.26
CA ASP A 257 8.46 13.08 13.91
C ASP A 257 8.50 11.54 13.99
N LEU A 258 7.34 10.91 13.88
CA LEU A 258 7.13 9.50 14.12
C LEU A 258 7.14 8.71 12.81
N ARG A 259 7.98 7.71 12.71
CA ARG A 259 7.97 6.75 11.62
C ARG A 259 7.36 5.44 12.09
N PHE A 260 6.28 5.02 11.47
CA PHE A 260 5.70 3.71 11.74
C PHE A 260 6.70 2.60 11.37
N LEU A 261 6.90 1.67 12.29
CA LEU A 261 7.75 0.50 12.10
C LEU A 261 6.91 -0.75 11.83
N GLN A 262 6.08 -1.12 12.80
CA GLN A 262 5.28 -2.33 12.77
C GLN A 262 4.23 -2.30 13.88
N ARG A 263 3.35 -3.30 13.90
CA ARG A 263 2.48 -3.55 15.05
C ARG A 263 3.22 -4.40 16.09
N VAL A 264 3.13 -4.00 17.37
CA VAL A 264 3.69 -4.77 18.49
C VAL A 264 3.00 -6.13 18.57
N GLY A 265 3.74 -7.18 18.91
CA GLY A 265 3.21 -8.54 19.02
C GLY A 265 3.25 -9.34 17.72
N LEU A 266 3.58 -8.76 16.58
CA LEU A 266 3.88 -9.50 15.35
C LEU A 266 5.29 -10.11 15.42
N SER A 267 5.51 -10.96 16.41
CA SER A 267 6.72 -11.76 16.53
C SER A 267 6.38 -13.23 16.55
N TYR A 268 7.21 -14.04 15.92
CA TYR A 268 7.12 -15.49 15.96
C TYR A 268 8.34 -16.08 16.70
N SER A 269 8.13 -17.14 17.45
CA SER A 269 9.18 -17.78 18.20
C SER A 269 8.88 -19.25 18.39
N PHE A 270 9.73 -20.13 17.89
CA PHE A 270 9.69 -21.57 18.17
C PHE A 270 10.51 -21.94 19.39
N THR A 271 11.68 -21.36 19.51
CA THR A 271 12.72 -21.78 20.45
C THR A 271 13.25 -20.64 21.31
N GLY A 272 12.55 -19.48 21.26
CA GLY A 272 12.92 -18.27 22.00
C GLY A 272 13.65 -17.21 21.17
N GLU A 273 13.69 -17.35 19.83
CA GLU A 273 14.39 -16.43 18.92
C GLU A 273 13.70 -15.08 18.73
N LYS A 274 12.39 -15.00 19.04
CA LYS A 274 11.58 -13.76 18.97
C LYS A 274 11.79 -12.99 17.66
N LEU A 275 11.61 -13.69 16.53
CA LEU A 275 11.76 -13.10 15.21
C LEU A 275 10.57 -12.17 14.95
N THR A 276 10.84 -10.87 14.82
CA THR A 276 9.81 -9.86 14.54
C THR A 276 9.57 -9.70 13.04
N ALA A 277 8.44 -9.14 12.69
CA ALA A 277 8.15 -8.77 11.29
C ALA A 277 9.21 -7.78 10.73
N ASP A 278 9.80 -6.94 11.58
CA ASP A 278 10.87 -6.01 11.17
C ASP A 278 12.19 -6.75 10.86
N HIS A 279 12.56 -7.76 11.65
CA HIS A 279 13.70 -8.62 11.34
C HIS A 279 13.51 -9.32 9.98
N ALA A 280 12.33 -9.92 9.76
CA ALA A 280 12.02 -10.58 8.49
C ALA A 280 12.06 -9.62 7.31
N ARG A 281 11.45 -8.43 7.45
CA ARG A 281 11.45 -7.38 6.44
C ARG A 281 12.86 -6.91 6.11
N SER A 282 13.66 -6.59 7.13
CA SER A 282 15.05 -6.10 6.93
C SER A 282 15.93 -7.16 6.27
N ALA A 283 15.72 -8.44 6.57
CA ALA A 283 16.44 -9.51 5.91
C ALA A 283 16.04 -9.68 4.44
N ILE A 284 14.76 -9.52 4.12
CA ILE A 284 14.26 -9.49 2.74
C ILE A 284 14.75 -8.24 2.00
N ASP A 285 14.77 -7.08 2.63
CA ASP A 285 15.35 -5.85 2.04
C ASP A 285 16.83 -6.07 1.68
N ALA A 286 17.63 -6.72 2.56
CA ALA A 286 19.04 -7.06 2.29
C ALA A 286 19.19 -8.03 1.10
N LEU A 287 18.27 -8.99 0.96
CA LEU A 287 18.22 -9.86 -0.23
C LEU A 287 17.96 -9.03 -1.49
N LEU A 288 16.96 -8.16 -1.47
CA LEU A 288 16.59 -7.32 -2.61
C LEU A 288 17.69 -6.33 -3.01
N GLU A 289 18.44 -5.83 -2.04
CA GLU A 289 19.60 -4.96 -2.29
C GLU A 289 20.76 -5.75 -2.93
N SER A 290 20.99 -6.99 -2.50
CA SER A 290 22.07 -7.85 -3.00
C SER A 290 21.70 -8.56 -4.31
N ARG A 291 20.44 -8.85 -4.51
CA ARG A 291 19.88 -9.61 -5.65
C ARG A 291 18.60 -8.89 -6.12
N PRO A 292 18.73 -7.82 -6.91
CA PRO A 292 17.56 -7.05 -7.40
C PRO A 292 16.58 -7.89 -8.22
N GLU A 293 17.06 -8.95 -8.87
CA GLU A 293 16.23 -9.93 -9.58
C GLU A 293 15.22 -10.65 -8.68
N SER A 294 15.48 -10.73 -7.38
CA SER A 294 14.49 -11.26 -6.42
C SER A 294 13.20 -10.42 -6.37
N GLY A 295 13.28 -9.16 -6.80
CA GLY A 295 12.11 -8.27 -6.89
C GLY A 295 11.16 -8.62 -8.05
N GLU A 296 11.46 -9.60 -8.89
CA GLU A 296 10.54 -10.14 -9.88
C GLU A 296 9.46 -11.01 -9.25
N ALA A 297 9.69 -11.56 -8.06
CA ALA A 297 8.65 -12.20 -7.27
C ALA A 297 7.58 -11.18 -6.88
N THR A 298 6.30 -11.57 -6.97
CA THR A 298 5.17 -10.72 -6.60
C THR A 298 5.18 -10.41 -5.12
N TRP A 299 5.58 -11.38 -4.31
CA TRP A 299 5.67 -11.28 -2.85
C TRP A 299 6.79 -12.18 -2.32
N ILE A 300 7.52 -11.71 -1.31
CA ILE A 300 8.51 -12.50 -0.58
C ILE A 300 8.17 -12.43 0.91
N THR A 301 8.16 -13.56 1.58
CA THR A 301 7.87 -13.64 3.02
C THR A 301 8.59 -14.79 3.69
N LEU A 302 8.66 -14.76 5.03
CA LEU A 302 9.11 -15.88 5.85
C LEU A 302 7.90 -16.53 6.52
N VAL A 303 7.76 -17.82 6.34
CA VAL A 303 6.69 -18.64 6.92
C VAL A 303 7.28 -19.55 7.97
N PRO A 304 6.79 -19.53 9.23
CA PRO A 304 7.27 -20.43 10.26
C PRO A 304 6.71 -21.85 10.05
N GLU A 305 7.58 -22.86 10.13
CA GLU A 305 7.22 -24.26 10.05
C GLU A 305 7.77 -25.07 11.25
N ALA A 306 6.90 -25.86 11.89
CA ALA A 306 7.22 -26.56 13.13
C ALA A 306 7.87 -27.93 12.91
N ASN A 307 7.65 -28.57 11.78
CA ASN A 307 8.02 -29.96 11.51
C ASN A 307 8.89 -30.11 10.27
N PRO A 308 9.83 -31.08 10.20
CA PRO A 308 10.22 -31.99 11.28
C PRO A 308 11.06 -31.34 12.40
N THR A 309 11.79 -30.27 12.07
CA THR A 309 12.52 -29.40 13.00
C THR A 309 11.99 -27.98 12.79
N PRO A 310 11.74 -27.21 13.87
CA PRO A 310 11.32 -25.83 13.72
C PRO A 310 12.26 -25.05 12.81
N HIS A 311 11.74 -24.40 11.78
CA HIS A 311 12.49 -23.61 10.80
C HIS A 311 11.60 -22.54 10.17
N TYR A 312 12.19 -21.72 9.33
CA TYR A 312 11.45 -20.75 8.51
C TYR A 312 11.62 -21.08 7.03
N THR A 313 10.56 -20.95 6.26
CA THR A 313 10.57 -21.09 4.81
C THR A 313 10.51 -19.70 4.17
N LEU A 314 11.49 -19.39 3.32
CA LEU A 314 11.49 -18.19 2.49
C LEU A 314 10.62 -18.47 1.26
N VAL A 315 9.44 -17.88 1.24
CA VAL A 315 8.44 -18.10 0.18
C VAL A 315 8.51 -16.96 -0.83
N PHE A 316 8.64 -17.32 -2.10
CA PHE A 316 8.53 -16.42 -3.24
C PHE A 316 7.21 -16.70 -3.96
N ALA A 317 6.25 -15.80 -3.83
CA ALA A 317 5.01 -15.88 -4.60
C ALA A 317 5.19 -15.22 -5.96
N THR A 318 4.71 -15.87 -7.02
CA THR A 318 4.85 -15.40 -8.39
C THR A 318 3.61 -15.74 -9.21
N THR A 319 3.37 -14.99 -10.30
CA THR A 319 2.32 -15.28 -11.28
C THR A 319 2.86 -15.97 -12.52
N GLY A 320 4.17 -16.21 -12.61
CA GLY A 320 4.85 -16.81 -13.75
C GLY A 320 5.99 -17.73 -13.33
N HIS A 321 6.78 -18.17 -14.30
CA HIS A 321 8.00 -18.94 -14.02
C HIS A 321 9.03 -18.02 -13.34
N TYR A 322 9.46 -18.38 -12.15
CA TYR A 322 10.45 -17.66 -11.37
C TYR A 322 11.38 -18.65 -10.66
N GLU A 323 12.67 -18.42 -10.77
CA GLU A 323 13.69 -19.15 -10.03
C GLU A 323 14.40 -18.21 -9.07
N PRO A 324 14.30 -18.42 -7.74
CA PRO A 324 14.99 -17.59 -6.78
C PRO A 324 16.51 -17.76 -6.93
N PRO A 325 17.30 -16.70 -6.64
CA PRO A 325 18.76 -16.81 -6.60
C PRO A 325 19.23 -17.94 -5.69
N ASN A 326 20.22 -18.71 -6.11
CA ASN A 326 20.72 -19.87 -5.37
C ASN A 326 21.22 -19.55 -3.94
N ASP A 327 21.65 -18.31 -3.73
CA ASP A 327 22.14 -17.81 -2.44
C ASP A 327 21.09 -17.02 -1.64
N ALA A 328 19.85 -16.91 -2.13
CA ALA A 328 18.78 -16.12 -1.49
C ALA A 328 18.56 -16.52 -0.01
N VAL A 329 18.45 -17.84 0.24
CA VAL A 329 18.29 -18.39 1.58
C VAL A 329 19.46 -18.02 2.48
N SER A 330 20.68 -18.15 1.97
CA SER A 330 21.90 -17.84 2.74
C SER A 330 22.01 -16.36 3.08
N LEU A 331 21.65 -15.48 2.16
CA LEU A 331 21.62 -14.03 2.38
C LEU A 331 20.62 -13.63 3.47
N VAL A 332 19.41 -14.20 3.42
CA VAL A 332 18.37 -13.95 4.42
C VAL A 332 18.78 -14.50 5.78
N ASP A 333 19.30 -15.72 5.86
CA ASP A 333 19.75 -16.34 7.11
C ASP A 333 20.89 -15.55 7.77
N GLN A 334 21.86 -15.10 6.98
CA GLN A 334 22.96 -14.25 7.47
C GLN A 334 22.45 -12.88 7.97
N ALA A 335 21.52 -12.28 7.25
CA ALA A 335 20.93 -11.00 7.65
C ALA A 335 20.15 -11.14 8.97
N LEU A 336 19.37 -12.22 9.14
CA LEU A 336 18.67 -12.51 10.39
C LEU A 336 19.65 -12.78 11.55
N CYS A 337 20.68 -13.58 11.32
CA CYS A 337 21.72 -13.84 12.33
C CYS A 337 22.43 -12.55 12.79
N LYS A 338 22.66 -11.61 11.88
CA LYS A 338 23.28 -10.32 12.20
C LYS A 338 22.38 -9.39 13.02
N GLN A 339 21.07 -9.48 12.81
CA GLN A 339 20.08 -8.57 13.43
C GLN A 339 19.52 -9.11 14.75
N ASN A 340 19.53 -10.43 14.94
CA ASN A 340 18.91 -11.09 16.07
C ASN A 340 19.85 -12.15 16.67
N GLU A 341 20.47 -11.82 17.79
CA GLU A 341 21.43 -12.70 18.50
C GLU A 341 20.77 -14.00 18.96
N GLU A 342 19.51 -13.95 19.40
CA GLU A 342 18.77 -15.15 19.81
C GLU A 342 18.54 -16.08 18.62
N TYR A 343 18.14 -15.53 17.46
CA TYR A 343 18.02 -16.30 16.23
C TYR A 343 19.36 -16.97 15.88
N ALA A 344 20.46 -16.21 15.86
CA ALA A 344 21.78 -16.73 15.58
C ALA A 344 22.18 -17.86 16.54
N ALA A 345 21.93 -17.69 17.85
CA ALA A 345 22.21 -18.72 18.85
C ALA A 345 21.39 -20.01 18.66
N LYS A 346 20.09 -19.88 18.24
CA LYS A 346 19.25 -21.05 17.98
C LYS A 346 19.64 -21.78 16.69
N ARG A 347 20.05 -21.03 15.65
CA ARG A 347 20.62 -21.58 14.42
C ARG A 347 21.92 -22.33 14.71
N ALA A 348 22.88 -21.74 15.43
CA ALA A 348 24.13 -22.34 15.77
C ALA A 348 23.99 -23.60 16.64
N SER A 349 22.97 -23.65 17.52
CA SER A 349 22.71 -24.81 18.38
C SER A 349 21.87 -25.92 17.72
N GLY A 350 21.42 -25.74 16.48
CA GLY A 350 20.56 -26.69 15.75
C GLY A 350 19.14 -26.82 16.30
N ARG A 351 18.75 -25.98 17.26
CA ARG A 351 17.36 -25.93 17.77
C ARG A 351 16.41 -25.32 16.75
N LEU A 352 16.91 -24.46 15.90
CA LEU A 352 16.21 -23.91 14.74
C LEU A 352 16.90 -24.43 13.47
N GLY A 353 16.15 -25.09 12.61
CA GLY A 353 16.61 -25.65 11.35
C GLY A 353 17.02 -24.57 10.33
N PRO A 354 17.72 -24.94 9.24
CA PRO A 354 18.06 -24.02 8.17
C PRO A 354 16.79 -23.44 7.54
N ILE A 355 16.90 -22.22 6.99
CA ILE A 355 15.85 -21.67 6.15
C ILE A 355 15.73 -22.54 4.89
N GLU A 356 14.51 -22.83 4.49
CA GLU A 356 14.20 -23.48 3.20
C GLU A 356 13.64 -22.46 2.22
N ALA A 357 13.65 -22.74 0.91
CA ALA A 357 13.02 -21.89 -0.10
C ALA A 357 11.84 -22.60 -0.72
N ALA A 358 10.76 -21.85 -0.97
CA ALA A 358 9.61 -22.31 -1.74
C ALA A 358 9.16 -21.25 -2.75
N VAL A 359 8.67 -21.71 -3.91
CA VAL A 359 8.06 -20.86 -4.93
C VAL A 359 6.59 -21.25 -5.06
N MET A 360 5.69 -20.27 -5.05
CA MET A 360 4.24 -20.48 -5.10
C MET A 360 3.60 -19.67 -6.23
#